data_9b642f35e41e16fc18170c6e4048ef7b
#
_entry.id   9b642f35e41e16fc18170c6e4048ef7b
#
_cell.length_a   1.000
_cell.length_b   1.000
_cell.length_c   1.000
_cell.angle_alpha   90.00
_cell.angle_beta   90.00
_cell.angle_gamma   90.00
#
_symmetry.space_group_name_H-M   'P 1'
#
loop_
_entity.id
_entity.type
_entity.pdbx_description
1 polymer ?
#
loop_
_entity_poly.entity_id
_entity_poly.type
_entity_poly.pdbx_seq_one_letter_code
_entity_poly.pdbx_strand_id
1 'polypeptide(L)'
;MNVALDGFILFLPTLDTNNYMQIKKSLSNYPVISIAPVFEPIFDTFTFDSYQGGALAASQFLNSDINTFGIIHGPSEKWEAELRKNGFKDIIEKSGATISWNYYGDYSFESGESAFHDINKKSKSKMGIFASNDQMAVGFIHAALENNKKIPGDYFIIGYDNILFSKVFFPKLTTINTNVNKLSSEALDYLIRMIKGQVKAETIAKKTLIPVELVARDTHKRG
;
A
#
# COMPACT_ATOMS: atom_id res chain seq x y z
N MET A 1 -4.10 40.62 5.33
CA MET A 1 -2.85 39.94 5.72
C MET A 1 -2.30 39.25 4.47
N ASN A 2 -1.19 39.70 3.90
CA ASN A 2 -0.54 38.95 2.84
C ASN A 2 0.25 37.81 3.48
N VAL A 3 -0.19 36.59 3.28
CA VAL A 3 0.56 35.39 3.71
C VAL A 3 1.59 35.12 2.63
N ALA A 4 2.89 35.30 2.95
CA ALA A 4 3.95 34.83 2.10
C ALA A 4 4.09 33.33 2.27
N LEU A 5 4.20 32.59 1.17
CA LEU A 5 4.46 31.16 1.16
C LEU A 5 5.94 30.93 0.79
N ASP A 6 6.63 30.10 1.56
CA ASP A 6 8.06 29.81 1.37
C ASP A 6 8.31 28.54 0.56
N GLY A 7 7.30 27.65 0.43
CA GLY A 7 7.41 26.39 -0.31
C GLY A 7 6.11 25.58 -0.28
N PHE A 8 6.10 24.46 -1.01
CA PHE A 8 4.91 23.64 -1.21
C PHE A 8 5.19 22.14 -1.02
N ILE A 9 4.25 21.46 -0.39
CA ILE A 9 4.14 20.00 -0.40
C ILE A 9 2.90 19.63 -1.21
N LEU A 10 3.08 18.91 -2.31
CA LEU A 10 2.00 18.48 -3.19
C LEU A 10 1.59 17.04 -2.88
N PHE A 11 0.29 16.83 -2.67
CA PHE A 11 -0.29 15.49 -2.55
C PHE A 11 -1.41 15.36 -3.60
N LEU A 12 -1.02 14.95 -4.80
CA LEU A 12 -1.88 14.90 -5.99
C LEU A 12 -1.77 13.54 -6.70
N PRO A 13 -2.21 12.43 -6.05
CA PRO A 13 -1.93 11.07 -6.52
C PRO A 13 -2.65 10.67 -7.81
N THR A 14 -3.60 11.47 -8.28
CA THR A 14 -4.39 11.20 -9.50
C THR A 14 -4.10 12.18 -10.63
N LEU A 15 -3.17 13.11 -10.42
CA LEU A 15 -2.86 14.12 -11.42
C LEU A 15 -1.97 13.52 -12.50
N ASP A 16 -2.30 13.78 -13.78
CA ASP A 16 -1.49 13.35 -14.90
C ASP A 16 -0.18 14.18 -15.05
N THR A 17 0.75 13.64 -15.81
CA THR A 17 2.08 14.23 -16.03
C THR A 17 2.04 15.65 -16.60
N ASN A 18 1.11 15.93 -17.53
CA ASN A 18 1.01 17.24 -18.16
C ASN A 18 0.60 18.32 -17.15
N ASN A 19 -0.38 18.01 -16.32
CA ASN A 19 -0.83 18.90 -15.25
C ASN A 19 0.28 19.11 -14.19
N TYR A 20 1.02 18.06 -13.83
CA TYR A 20 2.20 18.20 -12.96
C TYR A 20 3.26 19.13 -13.56
N MET A 21 3.52 19.05 -14.87
CA MET A 21 4.47 19.94 -15.57
C MET A 21 4.00 21.39 -15.58
N GLN A 22 2.69 21.64 -15.73
CA GLN A 22 2.12 22.98 -15.62
C GLN A 22 2.31 23.57 -14.22
N ILE A 23 2.06 22.78 -13.18
CA ILE A 23 2.31 23.18 -11.78
C ILE A 23 3.79 23.49 -11.58
N LYS A 24 4.71 22.66 -12.09
CA LYS A 24 6.16 22.90 -12.01
C LYS A 24 6.55 24.24 -12.62
N LYS A 25 5.99 24.57 -13.76
CA LYS A 25 6.21 25.86 -14.43
C LYS A 25 5.67 27.03 -13.59
N SER A 26 4.48 26.89 -13.04
CA SER A 26 3.83 27.93 -12.21
C SER A 26 4.55 28.16 -10.88
N LEU A 27 5.13 27.11 -10.29
CA LEU A 27 5.83 27.15 -9.01
C LEU A 27 7.36 27.18 -9.14
N SER A 28 7.87 27.57 -10.30
CA SER A 28 9.32 27.54 -10.61
C SER A 28 10.22 28.34 -9.65
N ASN A 29 9.66 29.32 -8.95
CA ASN A 29 10.38 30.17 -8.00
C ASN A 29 10.29 29.70 -6.55
N TYR A 30 9.63 28.59 -6.31
CA TYR A 30 9.42 28.06 -4.95
C TYR A 30 10.08 26.68 -4.77
N PRO A 31 10.59 26.37 -3.58
CA PRO A 31 10.84 25.00 -3.17
C PRO A 31 9.55 24.17 -3.20
N VAL A 32 9.56 23.06 -3.92
CA VAL A 32 8.39 22.18 -4.06
C VAL A 32 8.83 20.74 -3.94
N ILE A 33 8.13 19.98 -3.14
CA ILE A 33 8.25 18.52 -3.06
C ILE A 33 6.88 17.87 -3.28
N SER A 34 6.89 16.58 -3.61
CA SER A 34 5.67 15.79 -3.77
C SER A 34 5.65 14.64 -2.76
N ILE A 35 4.46 14.33 -2.26
CA ILE A 35 4.16 13.10 -1.51
C ILE A 35 3.13 12.35 -2.34
N ALA A 36 3.58 11.52 -3.28
CA ALA A 36 2.67 10.74 -4.11
C ALA A 36 3.41 9.55 -4.72
N PRO A 37 2.73 8.41 -4.90
CA PRO A 37 3.25 7.33 -5.71
C PRO A 37 3.16 7.73 -7.19
N VAL A 38 4.28 8.13 -7.77
CA VAL A 38 4.38 8.46 -9.20
C VAL A 38 5.38 7.53 -9.89
N PHE A 39 5.15 7.26 -11.15
CA PHE A 39 6.08 6.43 -11.94
C PHE A 39 7.41 7.16 -12.12
N GLU A 40 7.36 8.34 -12.71
CA GLU A 40 8.51 9.24 -12.87
C GLU A 40 8.28 10.53 -12.09
N PRO A 41 9.15 10.89 -11.15
CA PRO A 41 8.98 12.08 -10.34
C PRO A 41 9.28 13.35 -11.16
N ILE A 42 8.40 14.33 -11.06
CA ILE A 42 8.58 15.68 -11.64
C ILE A 42 9.17 16.65 -10.61
N PHE A 43 8.83 16.45 -9.35
CA PHE A 43 9.41 17.07 -8.17
C PHE A 43 10.11 16.03 -7.32
N ASP A 44 11.04 16.44 -6.48
CA ASP A 44 11.57 15.55 -5.46
C ASP A 44 10.42 14.97 -4.66
N THR A 45 10.31 13.64 -4.66
CA THR A 45 9.11 12.91 -4.24
C THR A 45 9.45 11.93 -3.13
N PHE A 46 8.62 11.95 -2.08
CA PHE A 46 8.66 10.99 -0.99
C PHE A 46 7.46 10.06 -1.11
N THR A 47 7.69 8.76 -1.06
CA THR A 47 6.63 7.75 -1.14
C THR A 47 7.03 6.49 -0.38
N PHE A 48 6.07 5.63 -0.05
CA PHE A 48 6.36 4.34 0.58
C PHE A 48 6.95 3.34 -0.42
N ASP A 49 7.80 2.44 0.07
CA ASP A 49 8.25 1.29 -0.72
C ASP A 49 7.13 0.25 -0.83
N SER A 50 6.18 0.54 -1.73
CA SER A 50 5.00 -0.29 -1.94
C SER A 50 5.35 -1.68 -2.49
N TYR A 51 6.40 -1.80 -3.32
CA TYR A 51 6.86 -3.08 -3.82
C TYR A 51 7.40 -3.95 -2.67
N GLN A 52 8.26 -3.38 -1.83
CA GLN A 52 8.79 -4.09 -0.65
C GLN A 52 7.68 -4.55 0.29
N GLY A 53 6.61 -3.75 0.44
CA GLY A 53 5.46 -4.13 1.26
C GLY A 53 4.74 -5.38 0.74
N GLY A 54 4.50 -5.47 -0.56
CA GLY A 54 3.97 -6.70 -1.18
C GLY A 54 4.90 -7.90 -1.00
N ALA A 55 6.21 -7.69 -1.19
CA ALA A 55 7.23 -8.72 -1.00
C ALA A 55 7.28 -9.25 0.45
N LEU A 56 7.14 -8.36 1.45
CA LEU A 56 7.08 -8.75 2.87
C LEU A 56 5.85 -9.62 3.16
N ALA A 57 4.68 -9.26 2.62
CA ALA A 57 3.46 -10.05 2.79
C ALA A 57 3.61 -11.46 2.17
N ALA A 58 4.17 -11.57 0.98
CA ALA A 58 4.45 -12.85 0.34
C ALA A 58 5.43 -13.69 1.15
N SER A 59 6.54 -13.11 1.57
CA SER A 59 7.55 -13.79 2.39
C SER A 59 6.97 -14.32 3.69
N GLN A 60 6.05 -13.56 4.31
CA GLN A 60 5.38 -14.00 5.54
C GLN A 60 4.49 -15.23 5.31
N PHE A 61 3.78 -15.31 4.18
CA PHE A 61 3.00 -16.50 3.84
C PHE A 61 3.86 -17.71 3.51
N LEU A 62 4.97 -17.53 2.79
CA LEU A 62 5.88 -18.61 2.43
C LEU A 62 6.58 -19.24 3.65
N ASN A 63 6.67 -18.51 4.77
CA ASN A 63 7.16 -19.03 6.04
C ASN A 63 6.07 -19.79 6.84
N SER A 64 4.94 -20.14 6.23
CA SER A 64 3.83 -20.89 6.83
C SER A 64 3.46 -22.09 5.95
N ASP A 65 2.61 -22.99 6.48
CA ASP A 65 2.12 -24.18 5.75
C ASP A 65 1.03 -23.86 4.71
N ILE A 66 1.09 -22.68 4.08
CA ILE A 66 0.12 -22.23 3.08
C ILE A 66 0.75 -22.35 1.70
N ASN A 67 0.10 -23.08 0.80
CA ASN A 67 0.58 -23.34 -0.55
C ASN A 67 -0.33 -22.78 -1.65
N THR A 68 -1.41 -22.13 -1.27
CA THR A 68 -2.38 -21.54 -2.20
C THR A 68 -2.55 -20.06 -1.87
N PHE A 69 -2.39 -19.20 -2.86
CA PHE A 69 -2.34 -17.76 -2.68
C PHE A 69 -3.37 -17.02 -3.53
N GLY A 70 -3.85 -15.92 -3.01
CA GLY A 70 -4.75 -15.00 -3.69
C GLY A 70 -4.39 -13.54 -3.42
N ILE A 71 -4.87 -12.65 -4.27
CA ILE A 71 -4.72 -11.20 -4.11
C ILE A 71 -6.07 -10.51 -4.25
N ILE A 72 -6.36 -9.60 -3.33
CA ILE A 72 -7.35 -8.54 -3.52
C ILE A 72 -6.59 -7.30 -3.94
N HIS A 73 -6.63 -7.00 -5.23
CA HIS A 73 -5.95 -5.84 -5.82
C HIS A 73 -6.63 -4.55 -5.40
N GLY A 74 -5.87 -3.45 -5.36
CA GLY A 74 -6.45 -2.11 -5.41
C GLY A 74 -6.82 -1.70 -6.84
N PRO A 75 -7.32 -0.45 -7.01
CA PRO A 75 -7.66 0.10 -8.32
C PRO A 75 -6.46 0.07 -9.28
N SER A 76 -6.68 -0.40 -10.50
CA SER A 76 -5.61 -0.62 -11.50
C SER A 76 -4.93 0.67 -11.96
N GLU A 77 -5.61 1.81 -11.86
CA GLU A 77 -5.06 3.13 -12.18
C GLU A 77 -4.16 3.70 -11.08
N LYS A 78 -4.08 3.03 -9.92
CA LYS A 78 -3.23 3.43 -8.80
C LYS A 78 -1.87 2.75 -8.86
N TRP A 79 -0.83 3.54 -9.08
CA TRP A 79 0.54 3.02 -9.21
C TRP A 79 1.01 2.24 -7.98
N GLU A 80 0.67 2.69 -6.78
CA GLU A 80 1.00 1.96 -5.55
C GLU A 80 0.33 0.59 -5.47
N ALA A 81 -0.90 0.44 -5.99
CA ALA A 81 -1.59 -0.85 -6.02
C ALA A 81 -0.85 -1.85 -6.92
N GLU A 82 -0.38 -1.38 -8.09
CA GLU A 82 0.43 -2.19 -8.99
C GLU A 82 1.77 -2.60 -8.35
N LEU A 83 2.44 -1.69 -7.65
CA LEU A 83 3.69 -1.99 -6.94
C LEU A 83 3.47 -3.04 -5.84
N ARG A 84 2.42 -2.89 -5.00
CA ARG A 84 2.05 -3.87 -3.96
C ARG A 84 1.80 -5.25 -4.57
N LYS A 85 1.02 -5.31 -5.64
CA LYS A 85 0.75 -6.54 -6.40
C LYS A 85 2.02 -7.18 -6.92
N ASN A 86 2.86 -6.39 -7.61
CA ASN A 86 4.08 -6.91 -8.24
C ASN A 86 5.06 -7.44 -7.20
N GLY A 87 5.24 -6.74 -6.08
CA GLY A 87 6.08 -7.21 -4.97
C GLY A 87 5.61 -8.55 -4.41
N PHE A 88 4.30 -8.71 -4.19
CA PHE A 88 3.72 -9.97 -3.73
C PHE A 88 3.87 -11.08 -4.76
N LYS A 89 3.49 -10.80 -6.01
CA LYS A 89 3.53 -11.76 -7.12
C LYS A 89 4.93 -12.28 -7.36
N ASP A 90 5.92 -11.40 -7.48
CA ASP A 90 7.30 -11.78 -7.81
C ASP A 90 7.90 -12.71 -6.77
N ILE A 91 7.62 -12.52 -5.49
CA ILE A 91 8.12 -13.39 -4.42
C ILE A 91 7.41 -14.75 -4.43
N ILE A 92 6.10 -14.78 -4.63
CA ILE A 92 5.36 -16.05 -4.75
C ILE A 92 5.86 -16.86 -5.96
N GLU A 93 5.99 -16.24 -7.14
CA GLU A 93 6.43 -16.92 -8.36
C GLU A 93 7.90 -17.38 -8.26
N LYS A 94 8.80 -16.60 -7.66
CA LYS A 94 10.19 -17.02 -7.40
C LYS A 94 10.30 -18.23 -6.49
N SER A 95 9.33 -18.45 -5.61
CA SER A 95 9.29 -19.65 -4.76
C SER A 95 8.81 -20.91 -5.50
N GLY A 96 8.37 -20.79 -6.75
CA GLY A 96 7.74 -21.86 -7.53
C GLY A 96 6.24 -22.03 -7.26
N ALA A 97 5.66 -21.19 -6.40
CA ALA A 97 4.23 -21.19 -6.13
C ALA A 97 3.47 -20.29 -7.12
N THR A 98 2.13 -20.42 -7.14
CA THR A 98 1.27 -19.65 -8.03
C THR A 98 0.16 -18.93 -7.26
N ILE A 99 -0.26 -17.78 -7.79
CA ILE A 99 -1.45 -17.08 -7.33
C ILE A 99 -2.64 -17.65 -8.10
N SER A 100 -3.51 -18.37 -7.38
CA SER A 100 -4.64 -19.09 -7.98
C SER A 100 -5.94 -18.29 -8.01
N TRP A 101 -5.98 -17.15 -7.32
CA TRP A 101 -7.16 -16.30 -7.28
C TRP A 101 -6.78 -14.82 -7.24
N ASN A 102 -7.52 -14.02 -8.00
CA ASN A 102 -7.37 -12.58 -8.11
C ASN A 102 -8.75 -11.92 -8.07
N TYR A 103 -8.86 -10.84 -7.31
CA TYR A 103 -10.03 -9.99 -7.26
C TYR A 103 -9.59 -8.52 -7.38
N TYR A 104 -10.28 -7.73 -8.23
CA TYR A 104 -9.98 -6.31 -8.42
C TYR A 104 -10.95 -5.48 -7.60
N GLY A 105 -10.45 -4.86 -6.56
CA GLY A 105 -11.18 -4.01 -5.63
C GLY A 105 -10.91 -2.52 -5.85
N ASP A 106 -11.60 -1.71 -5.07
CA ASP A 106 -11.59 -0.24 -5.15
C ASP A 106 -11.11 0.44 -3.86
N TYR A 107 -10.49 -0.34 -2.96
CA TYR A 107 -10.07 0.05 -1.61
C TYR A 107 -11.21 0.17 -0.58
N SER A 108 -12.49 -0.01 -0.95
CA SER A 108 -13.60 0.04 -0.01
C SER A 108 -13.73 -1.24 0.83
N PHE A 109 -14.43 -1.12 1.96
CA PHE A 109 -14.82 -2.26 2.81
C PHE A 109 -15.74 -3.22 2.05
N GLU A 110 -16.72 -2.68 1.33
CA GLU A 110 -17.73 -3.41 0.54
C GLU A 110 -17.08 -4.22 -0.58
N SER A 111 -16.00 -3.70 -1.15
CA SER A 111 -15.19 -4.43 -2.14
C SER A 111 -14.50 -5.65 -1.51
N GLY A 112 -14.08 -5.54 -0.26
CA GLY A 112 -13.55 -6.67 0.52
C GLY A 112 -14.60 -7.76 0.76
N GLU A 113 -15.83 -7.40 1.14
CA GLU A 113 -16.95 -8.35 1.29
C GLU A 113 -17.26 -9.05 -0.03
N SER A 114 -17.32 -8.29 -1.12
CA SER A 114 -17.56 -8.82 -2.47
C SER A 114 -16.48 -9.80 -2.90
N ALA A 115 -15.21 -9.53 -2.55
CA ALA A 115 -14.08 -10.43 -2.79
C ALA A 115 -14.26 -11.78 -2.06
N PHE A 116 -14.73 -11.77 -0.81
CA PHE A 116 -15.06 -13.00 -0.10
C PHE A 116 -16.17 -13.79 -0.81
N HIS A 117 -17.25 -13.15 -1.21
CA HIS A 117 -18.34 -13.82 -1.90
C HIS A 117 -17.92 -14.40 -3.25
N ASP A 118 -17.00 -13.77 -3.95
CA ASP A 118 -16.43 -14.30 -5.20
C ASP A 118 -15.63 -15.58 -4.97
N ILE A 119 -14.68 -15.57 -4.01
CA ILE A 119 -13.83 -16.74 -3.76
C ILE A 119 -14.59 -17.90 -3.12
N ASN A 120 -15.55 -17.63 -2.23
CA ASN A 120 -16.33 -18.67 -1.54
C ASN A 120 -17.17 -19.52 -2.49
N LYS A 121 -17.49 -19.01 -3.68
CA LYS A 121 -18.12 -19.76 -4.77
C LYS A 121 -17.12 -20.63 -5.54
N LYS A 122 -15.84 -20.27 -5.57
CA LYS A 122 -14.82 -20.85 -6.45
C LYS A 122 -13.90 -21.85 -5.77
N SER A 123 -13.61 -21.68 -4.48
CA SER A 123 -12.62 -22.49 -3.78
C SER A 123 -13.06 -22.89 -2.36
N LYS A 124 -12.71 -24.13 -1.98
CA LYS A 124 -12.85 -24.65 -0.60
C LYS A 124 -11.49 -24.90 0.07
N SER A 125 -10.39 -24.57 -0.60
CA SER A 125 -9.03 -24.80 -0.09
C SER A 125 -8.61 -23.68 0.86
N LYS A 126 -7.75 -24.01 1.82
CA LYS A 126 -7.07 -23.01 2.63
C LYS A 126 -6.25 -22.09 1.71
N MET A 127 -6.32 -20.77 1.96
CA MET A 127 -5.67 -19.79 1.11
C MET A 127 -5.07 -18.65 1.91
N GLY A 128 -3.85 -18.25 1.57
CA GLY A 128 -3.23 -17.00 1.99
C GLY A 128 -3.65 -15.88 1.04
N ILE A 129 -4.30 -14.86 1.55
CA ILE A 129 -4.81 -13.74 0.77
C ILE A 129 -4.11 -12.46 1.19
N PHE A 130 -3.45 -11.82 0.24
CA PHE A 130 -2.93 -10.47 0.39
C PHE A 130 -3.96 -9.47 -0.11
N ALA A 131 -4.42 -8.58 0.76
CA ALA A 131 -5.28 -7.47 0.38
C ALA A 131 -4.44 -6.18 0.26
N SER A 132 -4.62 -5.47 -0.84
CA SER A 132 -3.84 -4.25 -1.14
C SER A 132 -4.09 -3.08 -0.19
N ASN A 133 -5.10 -3.16 0.69
CA ASN A 133 -5.27 -2.28 1.84
C ASN A 133 -6.01 -2.98 2.98
N ASP A 134 -5.98 -2.37 4.16
CA ASP A 134 -6.63 -2.91 5.37
C ASP A 134 -8.16 -2.83 5.30
N GLN A 135 -8.74 -1.85 4.63
CA GLN A 135 -10.20 -1.75 4.52
C GLN A 135 -10.81 -2.94 3.80
N MET A 136 -10.25 -3.32 2.64
CA MET A 136 -10.70 -4.54 1.94
C MET A 136 -10.40 -5.80 2.75
N ALA A 137 -9.24 -5.86 3.45
CA ALA A 137 -8.94 -6.99 4.32
C ALA A 137 -9.98 -7.17 5.42
N VAL A 138 -10.38 -6.09 6.09
CA VAL A 138 -11.41 -6.13 7.15
C VAL A 138 -12.79 -6.49 6.59
N GLY A 139 -13.17 -5.95 5.42
CA GLY A 139 -14.41 -6.32 4.73
C GLY A 139 -14.45 -7.81 4.39
N PHE A 140 -13.36 -8.35 3.85
CA PHE A 140 -13.23 -9.78 3.58
C PHE A 140 -13.39 -10.63 4.86
N ILE A 141 -12.70 -10.23 5.94
CA ILE A 141 -12.76 -10.93 7.23
C ILE A 141 -14.20 -10.89 7.77
N HIS A 142 -14.85 -9.73 7.73
CA HIS A 142 -16.23 -9.56 8.20
C HIS A 142 -17.17 -10.55 7.49
N ALA A 143 -17.20 -10.52 6.16
CA ALA A 143 -18.07 -11.42 5.39
C ALA A 143 -17.70 -12.90 5.60
N ALA A 144 -16.43 -13.24 5.77
CA ALA A 144 -16.00 -14.61 6.04
C ALA A 144 -16.53 -15.11 7.38
N LEU A 145 -16.44 -14.31 8.44
CA LEU A 145 -16.94 -14.66 9.77
C LEU A 145 -18.47 -14.81 9.80
N GLU A 146 -19.21 -13.93 9.12
CA GLU A 146 -20.66 -14.03 8.96
C GLU A 146 -21.09 -15.33 8.24
N ASN A 147 -20.22 -15.85 7.38
CA ASN A 147 -20.44 -17.12 6.68
C ASN A 147 -19.77 -18.32 7.37
N ASN A 148 -19.51 -18.23 8.70
CA ASN A 148 -18.94 -19.27 9.53
C ASN A 148 -17.58 -19.80 9.06
N LYS A 149 -16.79 -18.97 8.36
CA LYS A 149 -15.41 -19.28 8.02
C LYS A 149 -14.46 -18.89 9.14
N LYS A 150 -13.36 -19.64 9.27
CA LYS A 150 -12.34 -19.40 10.29
C LYS A 150 -11.19 -18.55 9.73
N ILE A 151 -10.84 -17.49 10.45
CA ILE A 151 -9.64 -16.69 10.17
C ILE A 151 -8.84 -16.56 11.48
N PRO A 152 -7.62 -17.05 11.50
CA PRO A 152 -6.95 -17.90 10.52
C PRO A 152 -7.53 -19.32 10.53
N GLY A 153 -7.52 -19.99 9.40
CA GLY A 153 -7.98 -21.38 9.29
C GLY A 153 -8.42 -21.76 7.90
N ASP A 154 -9.55 -21.25 7.45
CA ASP A 154 -10.00 -21.39 6.07
C ASP A 154 -9.28 -20.37 5.18
N TYR A 155 -9.15 -19.14 5.67
CA TYR A 155 -8.37 -18.09 5.04
C TYR A 155 -7.34 -17.50 6.01
N PHE A 156 -6.21 -17.06 5.46
CA PHE A 156 -5.15 -16.35 6.15
C PHE A 156 -4.99 -15.01 5.44
N ILE A 157 -5.05 -13.91 6.18
CA ILE A 157 -5.15 -12.58 5.58
C ILE A 157 -4.00 -11.70 6.04
N ILE A 158 -3.39 -11.01 5.08
CA ILE A 158 -2.46 -9.90 5.34
C ILE A 158 -2.98 -8.68 4.59
N GLY A 159 -3.14 -7.57 5.32
CA GLY A 159 -3.55 -6.28 4.78
C GLY A 159 -2.37 -5.34 4.50
N TYR A 160 -2.69 -4.06 4.31
CA TYR A 160 -1.74 -2.99 4.05
C TYR A 160 -2.26 -1.67 4.63
N ASP A 161 -1.43 -0.82 5.19
CA ASP A 161 -1.58 0.52 5.76
C ASP A 161 -1.50 0.59 7.28
N ASN A 162 -1.83 -0.47 8.03
CA ASN A 162 -1.87 -0.52 9.49
C ASN A 162 -2.83 0.52 10.10
N ILE A 163 -4.04 0.65 9.54
CA ILE A 163 -5.08 1.55 10.05
C ILE A 163 -5.57 1.13 11.44
N LEU A 164 -6.30 2.00 12.12
CA LEU A 164 -6.80 1.72 13.47
C LEU A 164 -7.62 0.43 13.54
N PHE A 165 -8.47 0.17 12.56
CA PHE A 165 -9.29 -1.06 12.50
C PHE A 165 -8.46 -2.34 12.50
N SER A 166 -7.26 -2.35 11.94
CA SER A 166 -6.38 -3.51 11.97
C SER A 166 -6.01 -3.98 13.40
N LYS A 167 -6.08 -3.07 14.38
CA LYS A 167 -5.72 -3.30 15.78
C LYS A 167 -6.92 -3.67 16.65
N VAL A 168 -8.11 -3.13 16.32
CA VAL A 168 -9.29 -3.24 17.19
C VAL A 168 -10.32 -4.26 16.68
N PHE A 169 -10.32 -4.55 15.38
CA PHE A 169 -11.16 -5.59 14.81
C PHE A 169 -10.67 -6.98 15.23
N PHE A 170 -11.59 -7.94 15.42
CA PHE A 170 -11.22 -9.31 15.81
C PHE A 170 -11.60 -10.31 14.68
N PRO A 171 -10.67 -11.21 14.31
CA PRO A 171 -9.25 -11.31 14.72
C PRO A 171 -8.42 -10.10 14.27
N LYS A 172 -7.40 -9.71 15.06
CA LYS A 172 -6.55 -8.56 14.73
C LYS A 172 -5.78 -8.80 13.45
N LEU A 173 -5.87 -7.86 12.53
CA LEU A 173 -5.31 -7.99 11.19
C LEU A 173 -3.78 -7.83 11.18
N THR A 174 -3.09 -8.84 10.66
CA THR A 174 -1.69 -8.72 10.23
C THR A 174 -1.63 -7.83 9.00
N THR A 175 -0.73 -6.86 8.99
CA THR A 175 -0.71 -5.83 7.96
C THR A 175 0.70 -5.27 7.71
N ILE A 176 0.89 -4.63 6.57
CA ILE A 176 2.08 -3.83 6.29
C ILE A 176 1.87 -2.42 6.84
N ASN A 177 2.77 -1.98 7.72
CA ASN A 177 2.75 -0.64 8.30
C ASN A 177 3.40 0.37 7.36
N THR A 178 2.62 1.37 6.97
CA THR A 178 3.12 2.58 6.30
C THR A 178 3.43 3.63 7.36
N ASN A 179 4.70 3.90 7.60
CA ASN A 179 5.09 4.85 8.63
C ASN A 179 4.88 6.30 8.15
N VAL A 180 3.62 6.75 8.22
CA VAL A 180 3.21 8.10 7.79
C VAL A 180 3.99 9.19 8.52
N ASN A 181 4.26 9.02 9.82
CA ASN A 181 5.02 9.99 10.60
C ASN A 181 6.46 10.15 10.05
N LYS A 182 7.10 9.03 9.72
CA LYS A 182 8.45 9.05 9.12
C LYS A 182 8.43 9.73 7.76
N LEU A 183 7.48 9.37 6.88
CA LEU A 183 7.33 10.01 5.57
C LEU A 183 7.13 11.52 5.71
N SER A 184 6.21 11.94 6.59
CA SER A 184 5.90 13.35 6.79
C SER A 184 7.08 14.13 7.36
N SER A 185 7.81 13.57 8.35
CA SER A 185 8.97 14.25 8.93
C SER A 185 10.11 14.37 7.92
N GLU A 186 10.46 13.31 7.19
CA GLU A 186 11.54 13.36 6.21
C GLU A 186 11.22 14.33 5.05
N ALA A 187 9.97 14.32 4.57
CA ALA A 187 9.52 15.23 3.52
C ALA A 187 9.57 16.70 3.99
N LEU A 188 9.07 16.98 5.19
CA LEU A 188 9.08 18.33 5.74
C LEU A 188 10.49 18.83 6.01
N ASP A 189 11.35 18.01 6.62
CA ASP A 189 12.76 18.37 6.88
C ASP A 189 13.50 18.67 5.57
N TYR A 190 13.24 17.89 4.52
CA TYR A 190 13.83 18.14 3.22
C TYR A 190 13.36 19.47 2.62
N LEU A 191 12.05 19.76 2.65
CA LEU A 191 11.51 21.05 2.19
C LEU A 191 12.10 22.23 2.96
N ILE A 192 12.19 22.14 4.30
CA ILE A 192 12.79 23.20 5.13
C ILE A 192 14.24 23.45 4.73
N ARG A 193 15.01 22.40 4.44
CA ARG A 193 16.40 22.54 3.97
C ARG A 193 16.47 23.19 2.59
N MET A 194 15.52 22.91 1.69
CA MET A 194 15.42 23.61 0.41
C MET A 194 15.12 25.09 0.61
N ILE A 195 14.15 25.43 1.47
CA ILE A 195 13.82 26.85 1.80
C ILE A 195 15.04 27.59 2.37
N LYS A 196 15.83 26.94 3.20
CA LYS A 196 17.07 27.52 3.77
C LYS A 196 18.25 27.54 2.78
N GLY A 197 18.08 27.09 1.54
CA GLY A 197 19.14 27.02 0.54
C GLY A 197 20.24 25.97 0.85
N GLN A 198 20.01 25.06 1.77
CA GLN A 198 20.95 23.98 2.16
C GLN A 198 20.92 22.80 1.19
N VAL A 199 19.81 22.64 0.45
CA VAL A 199 19.63 21.66 -0.60
C VAL A 199 19.04 22.39 -1.81
N LYS A 200 19.60 22.13 -2.99
CA LYS A 200 19.06 22.61 -4.27
C LYS A 200 18.26 21.50 -4.92
N ALA A 201 17.16 21.86 -5.58
CA ALA A 201 16.47 20.92 -6.45
C ALA A 201 17.44 20.45 -7.54
N GLU A 202 17.54 19.14 -7.71
CA GLU A 202 18.37 18.55 -8.76
C GLU A 202 17.67 18.74 -10.13
N THR A 203 18.46 18.69 -11.19
CA THR A 203 17.93 18.76 -12.57
C THR A 203 16.98 17.59 -12.85
N ILE A 204 17.28 16.42 -12.25
CA ILE A 204 16.44 15.22 -12.30
C ILE A 204 15.83 15.04 -10.90
N ALA A 205 14.51 15.05 -10.84
CA ALA A 205 13.79 14.89 -9.58
C ALA A 205 14.08 13.52 -8.95
N LYS A 206 14.31 13.51 -7.64
CA LYS A 206 14.64 12.32 -6.88
C LYS A 206 13.39 11.66 -6.29
N LYS A 207 13.33 10.33 -6.32
CA LYS A 207 12.34 9.54 -5.59
C LYS A 207 12.99 8.95 -4.34
N THR A 208 12.47 9.33 -3.16
CA THR A 208 12.87 8.78 -1.87
C THR A 208 11.83 7.76 -1.41
N LEU A 209 12.23 6.51 -1.24
CA LEU A 209 11.38 5.43 -0.76
C LEU A 209 11.47 5.34 0.76
N ILE A 210 10.34 5.48 1.44
CA ILE A 210 10.23 5.30 2.88
C ILE A 210 9.97 3.82 3.14
N PRO A 211 10.80 3.15 3.93
CA PRO A 211 10.65 1.73 4.21
C PRO A 211 9.35 1.44 4.96
N VAL A 212 8.78 0.29 4.67
CA VAL A 212 7.59 -0.28 5.30
C VAL A 212 7.97 -1.54 6.08
N GLU A 213 7.12 -1.96 7.01
CA GLU A 213 7.38 -3.12 7.87
C GLU A 213 6.13 -3.99 8.05
N LEU A 214 6.32 -5.27 8.28
CA LEU A 214 5.23 -6.19 8.61
C LEU A 214 4.90 -6.09 10.10
N VAL A 215 3.63 -5.90 10.42
CA VAL A 215 3.08 -5.98 11.77
C VAL A 215 2.28 -7.27 11.89
N ALA A 216 2.91 -8.30 12.45
CA ALA A 216 2.29 -9.60 12.65
C ALA A 216 1.25 -9.57 13.78
N ARG A 217 0.06 -10.13 13.50
CA ARG A 217 -1.06 -10.29 14.44
C ARG A 217 -1.73 -11.65 14.23
N ASP A 218 -3.06 -11.71 14.35
CA ASP A 218 -3.78 -12.97 14.47
C ASP A 218 -4.12 -13.63 13.12
N THR A 219 -4.22 -12.88 12.02
CA THR A 219 -4.87 -13.35 10.78
C THR A 219 -4.00 -14.14 9.81
N HIS A 220 -2.69 -14.27 10.04
CA HIS A 220 -1.77 -14.90 9.07
C HIS A 220 -1.20 -16.26 9.51
N LYS A 221 -1.39 -16.66 10.75
CA LYS A 221 -0.93 -17.96 11.28
C LYS A 221 -1.88 -18.49 12.34
N ARG A 222 -1.90 -19.81 12.52
CA ARG A 222 -2.54 -20.39 13.70
C ARG A 222 -1.67 -20.13 14.92
N GLY A 223 -2.29 -19.72 16.03
CA GLY A 223 -1.66 -19.64 17.34
C GLY A 223 -1.30 -21.01 17.88
#